data_0eda785903b98467de4078cd135c25bf
#
_entry.id   0eda785903b98467de4078cd135c25bf
#
_cell.length_a   1.000
_cell.length_b   1.000
_cell.length_c   1.000
_cell.angle_alpha   90.00
_cell.angle_beta   90.00
_cell.angle_gamma   90.00
#
_symmetry.space_group_name_H-M   'P 1'
#
loop_
_entity.id
_entity.type
_entity.pdbx_description
1 polymer ?
#
loop_
_entity_poly.entity_id
_entity_poly.type
_entity_poly.pdbx_seq_one_letter_code
_entity_poly.pdbx_strand_id
1 'polypeptide(L)'
;MAGAVVNPNGTLKGKVALVTGASRGIGEAVAVRLAMEGAKVVCTARTSEEGESRLPGTLSDTIKRIRDAGGTATFIKADLSHGPDRERLYREAVAAYGEIDILVNNAAVTFFIPIETFPEKRFDLMMEVQVWGAVHLTQLVLPGMRARKSGAIVTLSSGAAIHPLKPYAGANPGGTVYGMCKAALERYSTGLASEVYEDNISVNAISPGLVATPGVAVHKLINEKTIHRVSPVENIAEAVYQIVTRDPKKMTGRIDHATAFLVEHGVTASALV
;
A
#
# COMPACT_ATOMS: atom_id res chain seq x y z
N MET A 1 19.44 6.14 22.09
CA MET A 1 18.70 5.10 21.36
C MET A 1 19.51 4.81 20.10
N ALA A 2 19.84 3.54 19.83
CA ALA A 2 20.49 3.17 18.57
C ALA A 2 19.51 3.57 17.45
N GLY A 3 19.99 4.28 16.42
CA GLY A 3 19.19 4.62 15.24
C GLY A 3 18.65 3.36 14.58
N ALA A 4 17.50 3.47 13.91
CA ALA A 4 16.97 2.38 13.11
C ALA A 4 18.02 1.98 12.04
N VAL A 5 18.22 0.69 11.84
CA VAL A 5 19.26 0.16 10.93
C VAL A 5 18.63 -0.94 10.06
N VAL A 6 19.05 -1.01 8.81
CA VAL A 6 18.69 -2.12 7.93
C VAL A 6 19.36 -3.40 8.41
N ASN A 7 18.58 -4.46 8.57
CA ASN A 7 19.06 -5.80 8.79
C ASN A 7 19.05 -6.60 7.46
N PRO A 8 20.16 -6.68 6.73
CA PRO A 8 20.19 -7.37 5.44
C PRO A 8 19.99 -8.89 5.57
N ASN A 9 20.06 -9.41 6.80
CA ASN A 9 19.78 -10.80 7.15
C ASN A 9 18.44 -10.96 7.88
N GLY A 10 17.55 -9.96 7.79
CA GLY A 10 16.22 -9.98 8.39
C GLY A 10 15.30 -11.03 7.78
N THR A 11 14.09 -11.08 8.28
CA THR A 11 13.07 -12.10 7.93
C THR A 11 12.66 -12.07 6.45
N LEU A 12 12.90 -10.96 5.75
CA LEU A 12 12.61 -10.80 4.31
C LEU A 12 13.86 -10.92 3.43
N LYS A 13 14.98 -11.43 3.96
CA LYS A 13 16.18 -11.67 3.15
C LYS A 13 15.86 -12.52 1.92
N GLY A 14 16.25 -12.03 0.74
CA GLY A 14 16.03 -12.69 -0.54
C GLY A 14 14.63 -12.52 -1.13
N LYS A 15 13.68 -11.92 -0.40
CA LYS A 15 12.35 -11.62 -0.90
C LYS A 15 12.34 -10.36 -1.75
N VAL A 16 11.50 -10.35 -2.78
CA VAL A 16 11.28 -9.20 -3.68
C VAL A 16 9.91 -8.60 -3.40
N ALA A 17 9.89 -7.31 -3.04
CA ALA A 17 8.67 -6.57 -2.79
C ALA A 17 8.43 -5.50 -3.86
N LEU A 18 7.23 -5.47 -4.43
CA LEU A 18 6.74 -4.37 -5.29
C LEU A 18 5.76 -3.51 -4.50
N VAL A 19 6.10 -2.23 -4.30
CA VAL A 19 5.27 -1.28 -3.56
C VAL A 19 4.80 -0.15 -4.47
N THR A 20 3.47 -0.03 -4.64
CA THR A 20 2.89 1.01 -5.49
C THR A 20 2.60 2.29 -4.71
N GLY A 21 2.72 3.45 -5.37
CA GLY A 21 2.55 4.75 -4.72
C GLY A 21 3.64 5.06 -3.68
N ALA A 22 4.87 4.59 -3.93
CA ALA A 22 5.98 4.59 -2.96
C ALA A 22 6.85 5.87 -2.99
N SER A 23 6.43 6.93 -3.68
CA SER A 23 7.21 8.19 -3.72
C SER A 23 7.08 9.03 -2.45
N ARG A 24 6.15 8.73 -1.55
CA ARG A 24 5.86 9.48 -0.32
C ARG A 24 4.91 8.75 0.62
N GLY A 25 4.85 9.23 1.86
CA GLY A 25 3.84 8.85 2.84
C GLY A 25 3.80 7.35 3.15
N ILE A 26 2.61 6.73 3.08
CA ILE A 26 2.43 5.33 3.48
C ILE A 26 3.24 4.39 2.60
N GLY A 27 3.23 4.57 1.27
CA GLY A 27 3.98 3.72 0.36
C GLY A 27 5.49 3.79 0.56
N GLU A 28 6.03 4.99 0.80
CA GLU A 28 7.43 5.18 1.19
C GLU A 28 7.74 4.45 2.51
N ALA A 29 6.93 4.68 3.54
CA ALA A 29 7.14 4.07 4.86
C ALA A 29 7.11 2.53 4.81
N VAL A 30 6.17 1.96 4.04
CA VAL A 30 6.10 0.50 3.81
C VAL A 30 7.34 0.01 3.07
N ALA A 31 7.77 0.70 2.00
CA ALA A 31 8.96 0.34 1.25
C ALA A 31 10.22 0.33 2.14
N VAL A 32 10.39 1.37 2.95
CA VAL A 32 11.48 1.48 3.94
C VAL A 32 11.42 0.32 4.94
N ARG A 33 10.24 0.05 5.53
CA ARG A 33 10.10 -1.00 6.55
C ARG A 33 10.41 -2.40 6.01
N LEU A 34 9.97 -2.71 4.79
CA LEU A 34 10.28 -4.00 4.16
C LEU A 34 11.79 -4.11 3.84
N ALA A 35 12.40 -3.02 3.37
CA ALA A 35 13.84 -2.99 3.11
C ALA A 35 14.67 -3.14 4.38
N MET A 36 14.21 -2.61 5.53
CA MET A 36 14.86 -2.78 6.83
C MET A 36 15.02 -4.25 7.24
N GLU A 37 14.16 -5.12 6.73
CA GLU A 37 14.19 -6.57 6.99
C GLU A 37 14.84 -7.39 5.86
N GLY A 38 15.59 -6.72 4.99
CA GLY A 38 16.38 -7.37 3.95
C GLY A 38 15.63 -7.68 2.65
N ALA A 39 14.42 -7.17 2.46
CA ALA A 39 13.76 -7.28 1.16
C ALA A 39 14.48 -6.44 0.09
N LYS A 40 14.49 -6.93 -1.15
CA LYS A 40 14.79 -6.13 -2.34
C LYS A 40 13.50 -5.42 -2.77
N VAL A 41 13.47 -4.10 -2.70
CA VAL A 41 12.23 -3.34 -2.90
C VAL A 41 12.23 -2.64 -4.25
N VAL A 42 11.18 -2.89 -5.04
CA VAL A 42 10.86 -2.12 -6.24
C VAL A 42 9.76 -1.11 -5.89
N CYS A 43 10.10 0.16 -5.93
CA CYS A 43 9.19 1.26 -5.68
C CYS A 43 8.60 1.76 -7.01
N THR A 44 7.28 2.01 -7.07
CA THR A 44 6.69 2.65 -8.25
C THR A 44 5.73 3.77 -7.88
N ALA A 45 5.77 4.82 -8.69
CA ALA A 45 4.85 5.96 -8.66
C ALA A 45 5.01 6.76 -9.97
N ARG A 46 4.19 7.81 -10.12
CA ARG A 46 4.30 8.75 -11.25
C ARG A 46 5.38 9.82 -11.05
N THR A 47 5.74 10.09 -9.80
CA THR A 47 6.72 11.13 -9.41
C THR A 47 8.05 10.46 -9.10
N SER A 48 9.00 10.56 -10.00
CA SER A 48 10.35 10.03 -9.81
C SER A 48 11.34 11.08 -9.31
N GLU A 49 11.22 12.31 -9.78
CA GLU A 49 12.17 13.38 -9.49
C GLU A 49 11.46 14.63 -8.96
N GLU A 50 12.23 15.53 -8.35
CA GLU A 50 11.74 16.81 -7.88
C GLU A 50 11.20 17.67 -9.04
N GLY A 51 10.12 18.43 -8.76
CA GLY A 51 9.46 19.27 -9.78
C GLY A 51 8.37 18.55 -10.60
N GLU A 52 8.32 17.23 -10.62
CA GLU A 52 7.27 16.48 -11.35
C GLU A 52 5.89 16.49 -10.63
N SER A 53 5.85 16.92 -9.39
CA SER A 53 4.62 16.98 -8.57
C SER A 53 4.62 18.23 -7.70
N ARG A 54 3.42 18.77 -7.42
CA ARG A 54 3.24 19.83 -6.42
C ARG A 54 3.37 19.33 -4.98
N LEU A 55 3.33 18.02 -4.78
CA LEU A 55 3.46 17.38 -3.46
C LEU A 55 4.92 16.99 -3.24
N PRO A 56 5.44 17.18 -2.02
CA PRO A 56 6.81 16.77 -1.69
C PRO A 56 6.96 15.25 -1.70
N GLY A 57 8.19 14.79 -1.92
CA GLY A 57 8.60 13.38 -1.96
C GLY A 57 8.61 12.80 -3.37
N THR A 58 9.67 12.05 -3.67
CA THR A 58 9.93 11.42 -4.96
C THR A 58 10.33 9.96 -4.80
N LEU A 59 10.32 9.19 -5.89
CA LEU A 59 10.88 7.84 -5.86
C LEU A 59 12.40 7.88 -5.58
N SER A 60 13.12 8.85 -6.14
CA SER A 60 14.54 9.04 -5.88
C SER A 60 14.85 9.26 -4.41
N ASP A 61 14.04 10.07 -3.70
CA ASP A 61 14.19 10.27 -2.24
C ASP A 61 13.98 8.96 -1.47
N THR A 62 12.92 8.21 -1.80
CA THR A 62 12.62 6.93 -1.15
C THR A 62 13.78 5.93 -1.35
N ILE A 63 14.29 5.82 -2.58
CA ILE A 63 15.40 4.91 -2.89
C ILE A 63 16.68 5.36 -2.19
N LYS A 64 16.96 6.66 -2.20
CA LYS A 64 18.13 7.22 -1.50
C LYS A 64 18.07 6.89 -0.02
N ARG A 65 16.95 7.11 0.64
CA ARG A 65 16.71 6.81 2.05
C ARG A 65 16.99 5.34 2.37
N ILE A 66 16.47 4.41 1.57
CA ILE A 66 16.69 2.97 1.76
C ILE A 66 18.16 2.60 1.55
N ARG A 67 18.81 3.11 0.50
CA ARG A 67 20.19 2.77 0.15
C ARG A 67 21.21 3.35 1.14
N ASP A 68 20.99 4.59 1.58
CA ASP A 68 21.85 5.24 2.59
C ASP A 68 21.85 4.46 3.93
N ALA A 69 20.72 3.81 4.23
CA ALA A 69 20.60 2.93 5.40
C ALA A 69 21.15 1.51 5.17
N GLY A 70 21.69 1.19 3.98
CA GLY A 70 22.26 -0.11 3.64
C GLY A 70 21.28 -1.12 3.05
N GLY A 71 20.04 -0.70 2.73
CA GLY A 71 19.02 -1.54 2.10
C GLY A 71 19.18 -1.64 0.57
N THR A 72 18.41 -2.55 -0.03
CA THR A 72 18.40 -2.76 -1.48
C THR A 72 17.08 -2.31 -2.07
N ALA A 73 17.10 -1.29 -2.91
CA ALA A 73 15.91 -0.81 -3.60
C ALA A 73 16.20 -0.23 -4.97
N THR A 74 15.23 -0.27 -5.84
CA THR A 74 15.19 0.44 -7.13
C THR A 74 13.81 1.03 -7.35
N PHE A 75 13.67 1.93 -8.31
CA PHE A 75 12.35 2.38 -8.72
C PHE A 75 12.10 2.19 -10.22
N ILE A 76 10.83 2.08 -10.55
CA ILE A 76 10.33 2.08 -11.92
C ILE A 76 9.16 3.07 -11.95
N LYS A 77 9.34 4.16 -12.71
CA LYS A 77 8.27 5.13 -12.91
C LYS A 77 7.15 4.53 -13.74
N ALA A 78 5.92 4.57 -13.24
CA ALA A 78 4.75 4.08 -13.96
C ALA A 78 3.48 4.85 -13.57
N ASP A 79 2.58 5.03 -14.54
CA ASP A 79 1.21 5.47 -14.31
C ASP A 79 0.27 4.26 -14.28
N LEU A 80 -0.27 3.96 -13.12
CA LEU A 80 -1.15 2.81 -12.95
C LEU A 80 -2.53 2.99 -13.60
N SER A 81 -2.86 4.16 -14.13
CA SER A 81 -4.04 4.33 -14.99
C SER A 81 -3.83 3.81 -16.41
N HIS A 82 -2.62 3.35 -16.75
CA HIS A 82 -2.25 2.93 -18.09
C HIS A 82 -1.80 1.46 -18.11
N GLY A 83 -2.54 0.61 -18.84
CA GLY A 83 -2.29 -0.84 -18.88
C GLY A 83 -0.86 -1.22 -19.30
N PRO A 84 -0.34 -0.70 -20.43
CA PRO A 84 1.03 -0.95 -20.86
C PRO A 84 2.11 -0.58 -19.84
N ASP A 85 1.87 0.46 -19.01
CA ASP A 85 2.79 0.83 -17.94
C ASP A 85 2.80 -0.21 -16.82
N ARG A 86 1.66 -0.80 -16.45
CA ARG A 86 1.58 -1.88 -15.45
C ARG A 86 2.32 -3.14 -15.93
N GLU A 87 2.17 -3.50 -17.20
CA GLU A 87 2.89 -4.64 -17.78
C GLU A 87 4.40 -4.39 -17.85
N ARG A 88 4.82 -3.21 -18.28
CA ARG A 88 6.22 -2.81 -18.30
C ARG A 88 6.81 -2.81 -16.89
N LEU A 89 6.10 -2.23 -15.92
CA LEU A 89 6.48 -2.23 -14.50
C LEU A 89 6.77 -3.65 -14.01
N TYR A 90 5.88 -4.59 -14.26
CA TYR A 90 6.09 -5.98 -13.85
C TYR A 90 7.33 -6.59 -14.51
N ARG A 91 7.47 -6.47 -15.83
CA ARG A 91 8.63 -7.03 -16.54
C ARG A 91 9.96 -6.45 -16.04
N GLU A 92 10.03 -5.13 -15.86
CA GLU A 92 11.24 -4.47 -15.36
C GLU A 92 11.52 -4.82 -13.89
N ALA A 93 10.50 -4.97 -13.06
CA ALA A 93 10.65 -5.39 -11.66
C ALA A 93 11.24 -6.81 -11.57
N VAL A 94 10.72 -7.73 -12.36
CA VAL A 94 11.25 -9.11 -12.45
C VAL A 94 12.67 -9.13 -13.01
N ALA A 95 12.96 -8.31 -14.01
CA ALA A 95 14.32 -8.19 -14.57
C ALA A 95 15.33 -7.64 -13.54
N ALA A 96 14.90 -6.74 -12.65
CA ALA A 96 15.76 -6.13 -11.65
C ALA A 96 16.13 -7.10 -10.51
N TYR A 97 15.17 -7.84 -9.96
CA TYR A 97 15.37 -8.61 -8.73
C TYR A 97 14.83 -10.04 -8.74
N GLY A 98 14.18 -10.47 -9.82
CA GLY A 98 13.50 -11.75 -9.90
C GLY A 98 12.00 -11.64 -9.59
N GLU A 99 11.37 -12.78 -9.46
CA GLU A 99 9.93 -12.89 -9.23
C GLU A 99 9.46 -12.18 -7.95
N ILE A 100 8.30 -11.55 -8.03
CA ILE A 100 7.74 -10.78 -6.91
C ILE A 100 7.17 -11.73 -5.85
N ASP A 101 7.65 -11.62 -4.63
CA ASP A 101 7.14 -12.36 -3.46
C ASP A 101 6.07 -11.58 -2.71
N ILE A 102 6.15 -10.25 -2.71
CA ILE A 102 5.28 -9.36 -1.96
C ILE A 102 4.77 -8.26 -2.90
N LEU A 103 3.45 -8.14 -3.04
CA LEU A 103 2.81 -7.03 -3.73
C LEU A 103 2.05 -6.15 -2.74
N VAL A 104 2.39 -4.86 -2.67
CA VAL A 104 1.68 -3.88 -1.87
C VAL A 104 0.94 -2.89 -2.77
N ASN A 105 -0.38 -3.07 -2.88
CA ASN A 105 -1.28 -2.20 -3.61
C ASN A 105 -1.66 -1.00 -2.74
N ASN A 106 -0.82 0.05 -2.76
CA ASN A 106 -1.02 1.27 -1.98
C ASN A 106 -1.37 2.49 -2.84
N ALA A 107 -1.03 2.50 -4.12
CA ALA A 107 -1.29 3.66 -4.98
C ALA A 107 -2.77 4.07 -4.98
N ALA A 108 -3.01 5.37 -4.82
CA ALA A 108 -4.34 5.94 -4.85
C ALA A 108 -4.34 7.33 -5.49
N VAL A 109 -5.44 7.65 -6.14
CA VAL A 109 -5.83 9.01 -6.50
C VAL A 109 -7.21 9.26 -5.90
N THR A 110 -7.40 10.39 -5.22
CA THR A 110 -8.61 10.62 -4.44
C THR A 110 -9.20 11.98 -4.77
N PHE A 111 -10.51 12.00 -4.99
CA PHE A 111 -11.30 13.20 -5.11
C PHE A 111 -12.49 13.10 -4.15
N PHE A 112 -12.66 14.12 -3.32
CA PHE A 112 -13.82 14.25 -2.43
C PHE A 112 -14.79 15.27 -3.07
N ILE A 113 -15.76 14.77 -3.83
CA ILE A 113 -16.74 15.57 -4.58
C ILE A 113 -18.12 14.96 -4.32
N PRO A 114 -19.17 15.78 -4.05
CA PRO A 114 -20.53 15.30 -3.91
C PRO A 114 -20.97 14.48 -5.14
N ILE A 115 -21.78 13.44 -4.91
CA ILE A 115 -22.12 12.47 -5.97
C ILE A 115 -22.86 13.11 -7.13
N GLU A 116 -23.71 14.10 -6.88
CA GLU A 116 -24.50 14.79 -7.91
C GLU A 116 -23.66 15.60 -8.91
N THR A 117 -22.41 15.95 -8.52
CA THR A 117 -21.50 16.74 -9.38
C THR A 117 -20.19 15.99 -9.67
N PHE A 118 -20.15 14.68 -9.36
CA PHE A 118 -18.91 13.90 -9.51
C PHE A 118 -18.61 13.68 -11.01
N PRO A 119 -17.48 14.20 -11.56
CA PRO A 119 -17.18 14.06 -12.97
C PRO A 119 -16.79 12.61 -13.33
N GLU A 120 -17.34 12.08 -14.41
CA GLU A 120 -17.08 10.74 -14.95
C GLU A 120 -15.56 10.47 -15.09
N LYS A 121 -14.81 11.36 -15.70
CA LYS A 121 -13.35 11.22 -15.86
C LYS A 121 -12.61 11.03 -14.54
N ARG A 122 -13.09 11.62 -13.44
CA ARG A 122 -12.48 11.45 -12.12
C ARG A 122 -12.90 10.12 -11.49
N PHE A 123 -14.10 9.70 -11.74
CA PHE A 123 -14.60 8.38 -11.36
C PHE A 123 -13.76 7.30 -12.03
N ASP A 124 -13.63 7.35 -13.35
CA ASP A 124 -12.85 6.40 -14.14
C ASP A 124 -11.39 6.34 -13.65
N LEU A 125 -10.77 7.50 -13.43
CA LEU A 125 -9.40 7.57 -12.94
C LEU A 125 -9.24 6.94 -11.54
N MET A 126 -10.20 7.16 -10.64
CA MET A 126 -10.17 6.53 -9.32
C MET A 126 -10.32 5.01 -9.40
N MET A 127 -11.28 4.53 -10.21
CA MET A 127 -11.48 3.09 -10.41
C MET A 127 -10.28 2.45 -11.10
N GLU A 128 -9.74 3.07 -12.13
CA GLU A 128 -8.60 2.55 -12.88
C GLU A 128 -7.34 2.43 -12.02
N VAL A 129 -7.00 3.49 -11.26
CA VAL A 129 -5.79 3.49 -10.44
C VAL A 129 -5.92 2.61 -9.20
N GLN A 130 -7.03 2.76 -8.45
CA GLN A 130 -7.16 2.10 -7.15
C GLN A 130 -7.65 0.66 -7.25
N VAL A 131 -8.63 0.40 -8.12
CA VAL A 131 -9.28 -0.92 -8.21
C VAL A 131 -8.65 -1.74 -9.32
N TRP A 132 -8.76 -1.31 -10.57
CA TRP A 132 -8.24 -2.09 -11.69
C TRP A 132 -6.73 -2.23 -11.67
N GLY A 133 -6.00 -1.17 -11.32
CA GLY A 133 -4.54 -1.21 -11.17
C GLY A 133 -4.07 -2.29 -10.18
N ALA A 134 -4.76 -2.42 -9.04
CA ALA A 134 -4.47 -3.47 -8.06
C ALA A 134 -4.78 -4.87 -8.59
N VAL A 135 -5.94 -5.03 -9.24
CA VAL A 135 -6.35 -6.30 -9.87
C VAL A 135 -5.36 -6.72 -10.95
N HIS A 136 -5.03 -5.82 -11.88
CA HIS A 136 -4.14 -6.14 -13.00
C HIS A 136 -2.71 -6.45 -12.55
N LEU A 137 -2.14 -5.69 -11.62
CA LEU A 137 -0.83 -6.04 -11.04
C LEU A 137 -0.86 -7.41 -10.35
N THR A 138 -1.95 -7.73 -9.67
CA THR A 138 -2.12 -9.06 -9.07
C THR A 138 -2.16 -10.15 -10.14
N GLN A 139 -2.88 -9.95 -11.24
CA GLN A 139 -2.92 -10.90 -12.37
C GLN A 139 -1.51 -11.16 -12.94
N LEU A 140 -0.65 -10.15 -12.95
CA LEU A 140 0.72 -10.26 -13.46
C LEU A 140 1.64 -11.04 -12.49
N VAL A 141 1.53 -10.83 -11.18
CA VAL A 141 2.41 -11.50 -10.19
C VAL A 141 1.93 -12.90 -9.80
N LEU A 142 0.63 -13.16 -9.88
CA LEU A 142 0.00 -14.36 -9.37
C LEU A 142 0.51 -15.67 -9.99
N PRO A 143 0.77 -15.77 -11.32
CA PRO A 143 1.33 -17.00 -11.91
C PRO A 143 2.66 -17.41 -11.27
N GLY A 144 3.57 -16.47 -11.06
CA GLY A 144 4.84 -16.72 -10.39
C GLY A 144 4.67 -17.13 -8.92
N MET A 145 3.77 -16.47 -8.17
CA MET A 145 3.45 -16.84 -6.79
C MET A 145 2.85 -18.27 -6.70
N ARG A 146 1.93 -18.61 -7.60
CA ARG A 146 1.32 -19.96 -7.68
C ARG A 146 2.35 -21.04 -7.98
N ALA A 147 3.24 -20.80 -8.94
CA ALA A 147 4.30 -21.75 -9.30
C ALA A 147 5.22 -22.08 -8.12
N ARG A 148 5.50 -21.08 -7.26
CA ARG A 148 6.34 -21.23 -6.07
C ARG A 148 5.56 -21.64 -4.82
N LYS A 149 4.23 -21.70 -4.86
CA LYS A 149 3.34 -21.89 -3.70
C LYS A 149 3.70 -20.94 -2.55
N SER A 150 3.99 -19.70 -2.86
CA SER A 150 4.42 -18.69 -1.91
C SER A 150 4.17 -17.29 -2.45
N GLY A 151 3.57 -16.42 -1.65
CA GLY A 151 3.35 -15.02 -1.97
C GLY A 151 2.55 -14.29 -0.91
N ALA A 152 2.66 -12.95 -0.90
CA ALA A 152 1.84 -12.11 -0.05
C ALA A 152 1.33 -10.88 -0.84
N ILE A 153 0.04 -10.62 -0.77
CA ILE A 153 -0.60 -9.46 -1.40
C ILE A 153 -1.28 -8.65 -0.31
N VAL A 154 -0.90 -7.40 -0.17
CA VAL A 154 -1.50 -6.47 0.79
C VAL A 154 -2.10 -5.29 0.05
N THR A 155 -3.38 -5.00 0.30
CA THR A 155 -4.11 -3.90 -0.31
C THR A 155 -4.43 -2.83 0.72
N LEU A 156 -4.07 -1.58 0.46
CA LEU A 156 -4.35 -0.46 1.35
C LEU A 156 -5.82 -0.03 1.23
N SER A 157 -6.58 -0.34 2.27
CA SER A 157 -7.97 0.09 2.44
C SER A 157 -8.06 1.45 3.16
N SER A 158 -9.20 1.74 3.71
CA SER A 158 -9.50 2.96 4.49
C SER A 158 -10.72 2.71 5.37
N GLY A 159 -10.82 3.41 6.49
CA GLY A 159 -12.07 3.49 7.25
C GLY A 159 -13.28 3.98 6.43
N ALA A 160 -13.05 4.59 5.26
CA ALA A 160 -14.10 4.96 4.32
C ALA A 160 -14.81 3.76 3.65
N ALA A 161 -14.22 2.56 3.71
CA ALA A 161 -14.85 1.33 3.23
C ALA A 161 -16.00 0.85 4.16
N ILE A 162 -15.95 1.25 5.44
CA ILE A 162 -16.96 0.87 6.43
C ILE A 162 -18.28 1.55 6.05
N HIS A 163 -19.36 0.75 6.03
CA HIS A 163 -20.69 1.27 5.75
C HIS A 163 -21.11 2.33 6.77
N PRO A 164 -21.53 3.53 6.33
CA PRO A 164 -22.01 4.56 7.24
C PRO A 164 -23.23 4.08 8.06
N LEU A 165 -23.22 4.36 9.36
CA LEU A 165 -24.31 4.01 10.27
C LEU A 165 -25.09 5.26 10.66
N LYS A 166 -26.40 5.09 10.89
CA LYS A 166 -27.28 6.16 11.42
C LYS A 166 -26.95 6.44 12.90
N PRO A 167 -27.11 7.69 13.37
CA PRO A 167 -27.47 8.90 12.60
C PRO A 167 -26.31 9.37 11.72
N TYR A 168 -26.58 9.82 10.48
CA TYR A 168 -25.59 10.33 9.53
C TYR A 168 -25.05 11.73 9.88
N ALA A 169 -24.95 12.05 11.16
CA ALA A 169 -24.42 13.33 11.62
C ALA A 169 -22.93 13.45 11.27
N GLY A 170 -22.53 14.58 10.71
CA GLY A 170 -21.14 14.86 10.36
C GLY A 170 -20.64 14.11 9.12
N ALA A 171 -21.55 13.67 8.25
CA ALA A 171 -21.18 13.08 6.97
C ALA A 171 -20.18 13.97 6.22
N ASN A 172 -19.09 13.37 5.74
CA ASN A 172 -18.15 14.05 4.86
C ASN A 172 -18.71 14.04 3.43
N PRO A 173 -19.31 15.15 2.94
CA PRO A 173 -19.83 15.18 1.59
C PRO A 173 -18.69 14.92 0.59
N GLY A 174 -18.96 14.03 -0.37
CA GLY A 174 -18.01 13.67 -1.41
C GLY A 174 -17.16 12.43 -1.15
N GLY A 175 -17.30 11.75 -0.01
CA GLY A 175 -16.59 10.51 0.29
C GLY A 175 -17.13 9.25 -0.39
N THR A 176 -18.28 9.32 -1.06
CA THR A 176 -19.01 8.15 -1.58
C THR A 176 -18.18 7.33 -2.57
N VAL A 177 -17.61 7.94 -3.61
CA VAL A 177 -16.81 7.23 -4.63
C VAL A 177 -15.53 6.68 -4.04
N TYR A 178 -14.88 7.43 -3.14
CA TYR A 178 -13.70 6.93 -2.44
C TYR A 178 -14.02 5.71 -1.56
N GLY A 179 -15.08 5.77 -0.77
CA GLY A 179 -15.56 4.65 0.03
C GLY A 179 -15.89 3.42 -0.82
N MET A 180 -16.54 3.62 -1.97
CA MET A 180 -16.83 2.57 -2.92
C MET A 180 -15.56 1.89 -3.45
N CYS A 181 -14.52 2.66 -3.85
CA CYS A 181 -13.25 2.09 -4.27
C CYS A 181 -12.62 1.24 -3.17
N LYS A 182 -12.65 1.72 -1.92
CA LYS A 182 -12.04 1.00 -0.79
C LYS A 182 -12.83 -0.23 -0.38
N ALA A 183 -14.15 -0.18 -0.41
CA ALA A 183 -15.00 -1.36 -0.21
C ALA A 183 -14.82 -2.41 -1.32
N ALA A 184 -14.66 -1.98 -2.58
CA ALA A 184 -14.34 -2.87 -3.69
C ALA A 184 -13.00 -3.60 -3.47
N LEU A 185 -11.97 -2.89 -2.98
CA LEU A 185 -10.67 -3.48 -2.65
C LEU A 185 -10.74 -4.49 -1.50
N GLU A 186 -11.53 -4.22 -0.46
CA GLU A 186 -11.75 -5.17 0.64
C GLU A 186 -12.45 -6.45 0.16
N ARG A 187 -13.54 -6.28 -0.63
CA ARG A 187 -14.26 -7.43 -1.20
C ARG A 187 -13.39 -8.22 -2.17
N TYR A 188 -12.60 -7.55 -2.99
CA TYR A 188 -11.61 -8.16 -3.88
C TYR A 188 -10.59 -8.98 -3.07
N SER A 189 -9.99 -8.39 -2.04
CA SER A 189 -8.94 -9.05 -1.24
C SER A 189 -9.45 -10.32 -0.56
N THR A 190 -10.66 -10.29 0.03
CA THR A 190 -11.26 -11.48 0.68
C THR A 190 -11.65 -12.55 -0.33
N GLY A 191 -12.13 -12.16 -1.51
CA GLY A 191 -12.44 -13.08 -2.60
C GLY A 191 -11.20 -13.79 -3.11
N LEU A 192 -10.17 -13.01 -3.44
CA LEU A 192 -8.91 -13.56 -3.93
C LEU A 192 -8.23 -14.47 -2.88
N ALA A 193 -8.29 -14.11 -1.59
CA ALA A 193 -7.75 -14.95 -0.53
C ALA A 193 -8.32 -16.38 -0.56
N SER A 194 -9.62 -16.50 -0.83
CA SER A 194 -10.27 -17.81 -1.00
C SER A 194 -9.78 -18.56 -2.25
N GLU A 195 -9.61 -17.84 -3.36
CA GLU A 195 -9.17 -18.44 -4.63
C GLU A 195 -7.74 -19.00 -4.61
N VAL A 196 -6.86 -18.39 -3.80
CA VAL A 196 -5.43 -18.73 -3.74
C VAL A 196 -5.01 -19.41 -2.44
N TYR A 197 -5.97 -19.77 -1.60
CA TYR A 197 -5.71 -20.38 -0.30
C TYR A 197 -4.85 -21.64 -0.43
N GLU A 198 -5.17 -22.54 -1.36
CA GLU A 198 -4.43 -23.79 -1.58
C GLU A 198 -3.06 -23.55 -2.25
N ASP A 199 -2.83 -22.35 -2.75
CA ASP A 199 -1.53 -21.94 -3.31
C ASP A 199 -0.57 -21.38 -2.26
N ASN A 200 -0.97 -21.36 -0.96
CA ASN A 200 -0.17 -20.82 0.13
C ASN A 200 0.23 -19.36 -0.10
N ILE A 201 -0.71 -18.57 -0.64
CA ILE A 201 -0.58 -17.15 -0.90
C ILE A 201 -1.49 -16.40 0.06
N SER A 202 -0.93 -15.43 0.83
CA SER A 202 -1.74 -14.59 1.69
C SER A 202 -2.25 -13.35 0.95
N VAL A 203 -3.53 -13.02 1.16
CA VAL A 203 -4.13 -11.80 0.60
C VAL A 203 -4.94 -11.10 1.69
N ASN A 204 -4.58 -9.87 1.99
CA ASN A 204 -5.20 -9.10 3.07
C ASN A 204 -5.44 -7.65 2.67
N ALA A 205 -6.46 -7.04 3.25
CA ALA A 205 -6.69 -5.60 3.19
C ALA A 205 -6.41 -4.95 4.54
N ILE A 206 -5.78 -3.79 4.56
CA ILE A 206 -5.49 -3.08 5.80
C ILE A 206 -5.72 -1.58 5.66
N SER A 207 -6.46 -1.00 6.61
CA SER A 207 -6.68 0.43 6.72
C SER A 207 -5.60 1.07 7.60
N PRO A 208 -4.93 2.14 7.13
CA PRO A 208 -3.90 2.82 7.90
C PRO A 208 -4.46 3.68 9.06
N GLY A 209 -5.77 3.93 9.08
CA GLY A 209 -6.33 5.02 9.87
C GLY A 209 -6.08 6.39 9.21
N LEU A 210 -6.10 7.45 10.03
CA LEU A 210 -5.74 8.81 9.58
C LEU A 210 -4.24 9.01 9.78
N VAL A 211 -3.48 9.09 8.70
CA VAL A 211 -2.02 9.28 8.73
C VAL A 211 -1.66 10.63 8.13
N ALA A 212 -0.79 11.39 8.79
CA ALA A 212 -0.33 12.69 8.32
C ALA A 212 0.62 12.50 7.10
N THR A 213 0.06 12.54 5.90
CA THR A 213 0.80 12.43 4.64
C THR A 213 0.59 13.65 3.77
N PRO A 214 1.50 13.94 2.81
CA PRO A 214 1.29 15.01 1.83
C PRO A 214 -0.05 14.92 1.09
N GLY A 215 -0.52 13.70 0.78
CA GLY A 215 -1.82 13.48 0.13
C GLY A 215 -2.99 13.85 1.02
N VAL A 216 -2.94 13.51 2.31
CA VAL A 216 -3.99 13.85 3.29
C VAL A 216 -4.05 15.36 3.54
N ALA A 217 -2.91 16.04 3.54
CA ALA A 217 -2.83 17.50 3.71
C ALA A 217 -3.60 18.28 2.63
N VAL A 218 -3.57 17.82 1.39
CA VAL A 218 -4.33 18.45 0.27
C VAL A 218 -5.83 18.49 0.55
N HIS A 219 -6.34 17.46 1.20
CA HIS A 219 -7.77 17.32 1.50
C HIS A 219 -8.17 17.93 2.85
N LYS A 220 -7.21 18.50 3.59
CA LYS A 220 -7.44 19.12 4.92
C LYS A 220 -8.20 18.21 5.90
N LEU A 221 -7.94 16.90 5.82
CA LEU A 221 -8.61 15.91 6.65
C LEU A 221 -8.15 15.94 8.11
N ILE A 222 -6.97 16.52 8.39
CA ILE A 222 -6.46 16.72 9.73
C ILE A 222 -6.79 18.15 10.16
N ASN A 223 -7.58 18.27 11.21
CA ASN A 223 -8.02 19.51 11.81
C ASN A 223 -8.25 19.29 13.32
N GLU A 224 -8.67 20.31 14.07
CA GLU A 224 -8.90 20.24 15.53
C GLU A 224 -9.79 19.07 15.95
N LYS A 225 -10.78 18.70 15.11
CA LYS A 225 -11.73 17.60 15.41
C LYS A 225 -11.17 16.23 15.12
N THR A 226 -10.13 16.12 14.30
CA THR A 226 -9.60 14.85 13.80
C THR A 226 -8.16 14.57 14.21
N ILE A 227 -7.44 15.58 14.71
CA ILE A 227 -6.02 15.46 15.09
C ILE A 227 -5.77 14.31 16.10
N HIS A 228 -6.70 14.08 17.02
CA HIS A 228 -6.60 13.00 18.01
C HIS A 228 -6.71 11.60 17.40
N ARG A 229 -7.11 11.48 16.14
CA ARG A 229 -7.24 10.21 15.38
C ARG A 229 -6.01 9.92 14.53
N VAL A 230 -5.03 10.83 14.50
CA VAL A 230 -3.83 10.66 13.68
C VAL A 230 -2.98 9.54 14.25
N SER A 231 -2.68 8.57 13.40
CA SER A 231 -1.78 7.45 13.69
C SER A 231 -0.40 7.71 13.08
N PRO A 232 0.68 7.32 13.76
CA PRO A 232 2.02 7.31 13.18
C PRO A 232 2.07 6.45 11.89
N VAL A 233 2.83 6.90 10.91
CA VAL A 233 3.00 6.14 9.65
C VAL A 233 3.73 4.82 9.86
N GLU A 234 4.51 4.72 10.91
CA GLU A 234 5.19 3.51 11.36
C GLU A 234 4.21 2.37 11.66
N ASN A 235 3.03 2.69 12.19
CA ASN A 235 2.02 1.67 12.51
C ASN A 235 1.56 0.90 11.27
N ILE A 236 1.25 1.58 10.18
CA ILE A 236 0.84 0.90 8.95
C ILE A 236 2.01 0.17 8.29
N ALA A 237 3.21 0.74 8.32
CA ALA A 237 4.41 0.11 7.78
C ALA A 237 4.73 -1.20 8.54
N GLU A 238 4.69 -1.16 9.87
CA GLU A 238 4.88 -2.34 10.72
C GLU A 238 3.78 -3.38 10.50
N ALA A 239 2.51 -2.97 10.46
CA ALA A 239 1.40 -3.89 10.24
C ALA A 239 1.51 -4.63 8.90
N VAL A 240 1.90 -3.94 7.82
CA VAL A 240 2.17 -4.58 6.52
C VAL A 240 3.30 -5.60 6.65
N TYR A 241 4.42 -5.23 7.28
CA TYR A 241 5.52 -6.15 7.53
C TYR A 241 5.07 -7.40 8.30
N GLN A 242 4.34 -7.22 9.39
CA GLN A 242 3.82 -8.32 10.20
C GLN A 242 2.88 -9.25 9.40
N ILE A 243 2.04 -8.70 8.53
CA ILE A 243 1.14 -9.48 7.68
C ILE A 243 1.93 -10.35 6.71
N VAL A 244 2.93 -9.79 6.02
CA VAL A 244 3.65 -10.51 4.96
C VAL A 244 4.66 -11.54 5.48
N THR A 245 4.98 -11.51 6.78
CA THR A 245 5.92 -12.46 7.42
C THR A 245 5.26 -13.60 8.17
N ARG A 246 3.92 -13.56 8.34
CA ARG A 246 3.20 -14.60 9.06
C ARG A 246 2.80 -15.76 8.14
N ASP A 247 2.43 -16.87 8.77
CA ASP A 247 1.92 -18.06 8.09
C ASP A 247 0.72 -17.71 7.17
N PRO A 248 0.82 -17.89 5.85
CA PRO A 248 -0.25 -17.55 4.91
C PRO A 248 -1.57 -18.27 5.19
N LYS A 249 -1.54 -19.48 5.75
CA LYS A 249 -2.76 -20.23 6.08
C LYS A 249 -3.52 -19.63 7.26
N LYS A 250 -2.84 -18.85 8.11
CA LYS A 250 -3.44 -18.19 9.28
C LYS A 250 -3.68 -16.71 9.07
N MET A 251 -2.88 -16.09 8.19
CA MET A 251 -2.89 -14.66 7.92
C MET A 251 -3.32 -14.40 6.48
N THR A 252 -4.59 -14.70 6.16
CA THR A 252 -5.19 -14.42 4.85
C THR A 252 -6.68 -14.13 4.98
N GLY A 253 -7.24 -13.37 4.04
CA GLY A 253 -8.66 -13.00 4.00
C GLY A 253 -9.07 -11.98 5.07
N ARG A 254 -8.13 -11.31 5.72
CA ARG A 254 -8.40 -10.33 6.77
C ARG A 254 -8.65 -8.93 6.19
N ILE A 255 -9.51 -8.20 6.90
CA ILE A 255 -9.72 -6.76 6.73
C ILE A 255 -9.43 -6.13 8.10
N ASP A 256 -8.29 -5.45 8.22
CA ASP A 256 -7.81 -4.94 9.50
C ASP A 256 -7.58 -3.42 9.49
N HIS A 257 -7.46 -2.85 10.70
CA HIS A 257 -6.94 -1.52 10.94
C HIS A 257 -5.56 -1.61 11.58
N ALA A 258 -4.57 -0.89 11.04
CA ALA A 258 -3.16 -1.04 11.41
C ALA A 258 -2.92 -0.97 12.92
N THR A 259 -3.41 0.07 13.59
CA THR A 259 -3.21 0.22 15.05
C THR A 259 -3.90 -0.89 15.84
N ALA A 260 -5.13 -1.26 15.48
CA ALA A 260 -5.85 -2.36 16.16
C ALA A 260 -5.16 -3.71 15.93
N PHE A 261 -4.70 -3.96 14.72
CA PHE A 261 -3.92 -5.15 14.37
C PHE A 261 -2.65 -5.28 15.22
N LEU A 262 -1.88 -4.19 15.36
CA LEU A 262 -0.66 -4.22 16.18
C LEU A 262 -0.97 -4.49 17.65
N VAL A 263 -2.04 -3.89 18.19
CA VAL A 263 -2.49 -4.15 19.57
C VAL A 263 -2.92 -5.61 19.75
N GLU A 264 -3.72 -6.16 18.83
CA GLU A 264 -4.17 -7.57 18.84
C GLU A 264 -2.98 -8.53 18.92
N HIS A 265 -1.89 -8.19 18.22
CA HIS A 265 -0.73 -9.05 18.13
C HIS A 265 0.42 -8.70 19.10
N GLY A 266 0.22 -7.73 19.99
CA GLY A 266 1.24 -7.32 20.96
C GLY A 266 2.51 -6.74 20.32
N VAL A 267 2.38 -6.08 19.16
CA VAL A 267 3.51 -5.54 18.39
C VAL A 267 3.60 -4.04 18.56
N THR A 268 4.81 -3.54 18.81
CA THR A 268 5.13 -2.11 18.75
C THR A 268 5.79 -1.79 17.42
N ALA A 269 5.35 -0.72 16.77
CA ALA A 269 5.94 -0.31 15.51
C ALA A 269 7.40 0.11 15.67
N SER A 270 8.25 -0.36 14.76
CA SER A 270 9.65 0.02 14.68
C SER A 270 9.79 1.43 14.10
N ALA A 271 10.74 2.20 14.63
CA ALA A 271 11.15 3.44 13.99
C ALA A 271 11.71 3.14 12.58
N LEU A 272 11.43 4.02 11.63
CA LEU A 272 11.94 3.90 10.26
C LEU A 272 13.29 4.62 10.12
N VAL A 273 14.20 4.03 9.32
CA VAL A 273 15.50 4.62 8.97
C VAL A 273 15.36 5.91 8.18
#